data_132f8653566de1ee64ce6feeff324727
#
_entry.id   132f8653566de1ee64ce6feeff324727
#
_cell.length_a   1.000
_cell.length_b   1.000
_cell.length_c   1.000
_cell.angle_alpha   90.00
_cell.angle_beta   90.00
_cell.angle_gamma   90.00
#
_symmetry.space_group_name_H-M   'P 1'
#
loop_
_entity.id
_entity.type
_entity.pdbx_description
1 polymer ?
#
loop_
_entity_poly.entity_id
_entity_poly.type
_entity_poly.pdbx_seq_one_letter_code
_entity_poly.pdbx_strand_id
1 'polypeptide(L)'
;MTLTSLFSLSAHAEVNVDAAKALAKENGCFRCHGTDKDKDGPAWNKVSAKYKGDAKAIDKLLEHLSSGKNVKFADGHEEAHKILKTEDPKDAKNLVEFILSL
;
A
#
# COMPACT_ATOMS: atom_id res chain seq x y z
N MET A 1 -29.68 2.20 36.95
CA MET A 1 -28.81 1.34 36.10
C MET A 1 -28.28 2.16 34.95
N THR A 2 -27.03 2.56 35.04
CA THR A 2 -26.35 3.26 33.96
C THR A 2 -25.72 2.23 33.02
N LEU A 3 -26.26 2.11 31.81
CA LEU A 3 -25.62 1.34 30.74
C LEU A 3 -24.41 2.13 30.25
N THR A 4 -23.23 1.69 30.64
CA THR A 4 -22.00 2.20 30.05
C THR A 4 -21.80 1.49 28.73
N SER A 5 -22.16 2.16 27.61
CA SER A 5 -21.80 1.70 26.28
C SER A 5 -20.28 1.82 26.14
N LEU A 6 -19.61 0.67 26.24
CA LEU A 6 -18.21 0.56 25.85
C LEU A 6 -18.16 0.66 24.32
N PHE A 7 -17.92 1.86 23.80
CA PHE A 7 -17.51 2.03 22.42
C PHE A 7 -16.10 1.48 22.30
N SER A 8 -15.99 0.28 21.76
CA SER A 8 -14.72 -0.24 21.26
C SER A 8 -14.30 0.61 20.08
N LEU A 9 -13.54 1.65 20.33
CA LEU A 9 -12.83 2.37 19.27
C LEU A 9 -11.73 1.42 18.77
N SER A 10 -11.99 0.75 17.63
CA SER A 10 -10.90 0.13 16.90
C SER A 10 -9.94 1.23 16.51
N ALA A 11 -8.78 1.24 17.16
CA ALA A 11 -7.72 2.20 16.88
C ALA A 11 -7.09 1.84 15.52
N HIS A 12 -7.74 2.23 14.42
CA HIS A 12 -7.07 2.34 13.15
C HIS A 12 -6.23 3.61 13.21
N ALA A 13 -4.91 3.46 13.13
CA ALA A 13 -4.05 4.60 12.94
C ALA A 13 -4.55 5.33 11.68
N GLU A 14 -4.88 6.60 11.84
CA GLU A 14 -5.28 7.45 10.73
C GLU A 14 -4.15 7.51 9.70
N VAL A 15 -4.46 7.28 8.42
CA VAL A 15 -3.48 7.30 7.35
C VAL A 15 -2.92 8.71 7.20
N ASN A 16 -1.60 8.83 7.29
CA ASN A 16 -0.92 10.08 6.96
C ASN A 16 -0.60 10.07 5.46
N VAL A 17 -1.44 10.77 4.69
CA VAL A 17 -1.36 10.81 3.22
C VAL A 17 -0.06 11.47 2.75
N ASP A 18 0.32 12.59 3.35
CA ASP A 18 1.53 13.32 2.93
C ASP A 18 2.78 12.49 3.18
N ALA A 19 2.88 11.82 4.32
CA ALA A 19 3.99 10.92 4.62
C ALA A 19 4.04 9.72 3.67
N ALA A 20 2.89 9.14 3.33
CA ALA A 20 2.80 8.04 2.38
C ALA A 20 3.28 8.47 0.98
N LYS A 21 2.84 9.61 0.51
CA LYS A 21 3.26 10.15 -0.79
C LYS A 21 4.76 10.48 -0.83
N ALA A 22 5.29 11.05 0.25
CA ALA A 22 6.70 11.36 0.35
C ALA A 22 7.55 10.09 0.29
N LEU A 23 7.20 9.06 1.05
CA LEU A 23 7.89 7.78 1.03
C LEU A 23 7.82 7.11 -0.36
N ALA A 24 6.67 7.15 -1.00
CA ALA A 24 6.49 6.62 -2.34
C ALA A 24 7.38 7.36 -3.35
N LYS A 25 7.43 8.68 -3.28
CA LYS A 25 8.27 9.49 -4.15
C LYS A 25 9.76 9.18 -3.96
N GLU A 26 10.23 9.10 -2.72
CA GLU A 26 11.60 8.74 -2.40
C GLU A 26 12.00 7.38 -2.95
N ASN A 27 11.06 6.45 -2.98
CA ASN A 27 11.29 5.09 -3.49
C ASN A 27 10.99 4.96 -5.00
N GLY A 28 10.64 6.03 -5.69
CA GLY A 28 10.40 6.01 -7.12
C GLY A 28 9.15 5.25 -7.54
N CYS A 29 8.18 5.05 -6.64
CA CYS A 29 6.96 4.29 -6.92
C CYS A 29 6.14 4.90 -8.07
N PHE A 30 6.11 6.21 -8.16
CA PHE A 30 5.33 6.92 -9.17
C PHE A 30 5.92 6.84 -10.60
N ARG A 31 7.08 6.23 -10.76
CA ARG A 31 7.60 5.91 -12.11
C ARG A 31 6.79 4.82 -12.77
N CYS A 32 6.27 3.88 -11.98
CA CYS A 32 5.55 2.71 -12.45
C CYS A 32 4.07 2.70 -12.06
N HIS A 33 3.69 3.44 -11.03
CA HIS A 33 2.31 3.49 -10.54
C HIS A 33 1.75 4.90 -10.57
N GLY A 34 0.54 5.06 -11.06
CA GLY A 34 -0.27 6.24 -10.79
C GLY A 34 -1.24 5.94 -9.64
N THR A 35 -1.83 6.97 -9.06
CA THR A 35 -2.91 6.78 -8.08
C THR A 35 -4.19 6.31 -8.76
N ASP A 36 -4.47 6.80 -9.95
CA ASP A 36 -5.65 6.54 -10.77
C ASP A 36 -5.34 6.19 -12.23
N LYS A 37 -4.07 6.11 -12.60
CA LYS A 37 -3.63 5.77 -13.95
C LYS A 37 -2.67 4.59 -13.93
N ASP A 38 -2.90 3.65 -14.86
CA ASP A 38 -1.92 2.61 -15.15
C ASP A 38 -0.71 3.24 -15.85
N LYS A 39 0.45 2.77 -15.45
CA LYS A 39 1.73 3.02 -16.08
C LYS A 39 2.37 1.66 -16.39
N ASP A 40 3.64 1.49 -16.13
CA ASP A 40 4.27 0.16 -16.24
C ASP A 40 3.70 -0.83 -15.21
N GLY A 41 3.29 -0.33 -14.04
CA GLY A 41 2.54 -1.06 -13.04
C GLY A 41 1.08 -0.60 -12.97
N PRO A 42 0.23 -1.34 -12.26
CA PRO A 42 -1.18 -0.99 -12.11
C PRO A 42 -1.39 0.29 -11.32
N ALA A 43 -2.44 1.04 -11.64
CA ALA A 43 -2.89 2.15 -10.82
C ALA A 43 -3.20 1.67 -9.40
N TRP A 44 -2.88 2.48 -8.40
CA TRP A 44 -3.09 2.08 -7.01
C TRP A 44 -4.57 1.95 -6.61
N ASN A 45 -5.45 2.71 -7.24
CA ASN A 45 -6.89 2.51 -7.02
C ASN A 45 -7.36 1.14 -7.50
N LYS A 46 -6.73 0.57 -8.54
CA LYS A 46 -7.01 -0.80 -8.98
C LYS A 46 -6.45 -1.83 -8.02
N VAL A 47 -5.27 -1.57 -7.43
CA VAL A 47 -4.71 -2.41 -6.38
C VAL A 47 -5.64 -2.43 -5.17
N SER A 48 -6.14 -1.27 -4.76
CA SER A 48 -7.13 -1.15 -3.68
C SER A 48 -8.38 -1.98 -3.97
N ALA A 49 -8.93 -1.85 -5.17
CA ALA A 49 -10.12 -2.62 -5.59
C ALA A 49 -9.88 -4.12 -5.57
N LYS A 50 -8.71 -4.58 -6.02
CA LYS A 50 -8.32 -6.00 -6.01
C LYS A 50 -8.33 -6.60 -4.61
N TYR A 51 -7.90 -5.84 -3.62
CA TYR A 51 -7.78 -6.31 -2.24
C TYR A 51 -8.98 -5.97 -1.36
N LYS A 52 -10.03 -5.39 -1.93
CA LYS A 52 -11.24 -5.03 -1.18
C LYS A 52 -11.84 -6.26 -0.50
N GLY A 53 -12.02 -6.18 0.83
CA GLY A 53 -12.55 -7.29 1.62
C GLY A 53 -11.53 -8.38 1.98
N ASP A 54 -10.26 -8.26 1.56
CA ASP A 54 -9.21 -9.19 1.93
C ASP A 54 -8.60 -8.77 3.28
N ALA A 55 -8.86 -9.54 4.33
CA ALA A 55 -8.33 -9.28 5.67
C ALA A 55 -6.80 -9.34 5.75
N LYS A 56 -6.14 -9.96 4.76
CA LYS A 56 -4.69 -10.11 4.68
C LYS A 56 -4.04 -9.14 3.68
N ALA A 57 -4.78 -8.16 3.17
CA ALA A 57 -4.29 -7.25 2.15
C ALA A 57 -3.02 -6.51 2.60
N ILE A 58 -2.99 -6.01 3.83
CA ILE A 58 -1.83 -5.29 4.38
C ILE A 58 -0.60 -6.20 4.39
N ASP A 59 -0.72 -7.41 4.90
CA ASP A 59 0.41 -8.36 4.97
C ASP A 59 0.91 -8.73 3.59
N LYS A 60 0.00 -8.96 2.64
CA LYS A 60 0.35 -9.30 1.26
C LYS A 60 1.10 -8.17 0.56
N LEU A 61 0.66 -6.93 0.76
CA LEU A 61 1.32 -5.78 0.16
C LEU A 61 2.65 -5.47 0.84
N LEU A 62 2.77 -5.63 2.14
CA LEU A 62 4.04 -5.50 2.84
C LEU A 62 5.05 -6.55 2.36
N GLU A 63 4.62 -7.78 2.16
CA GLU A 63 5.47 -8.83 1.56
C GLU A 63 5.89 -8.45 0.14
N HIS A 64 4.97 -7.96 -0.67
CA HIS A 64 5.25 -7.52 -2.04
C HIS A 64 6.32 -6.43 -2.07
N LEU A 65 6.26 -5.47 -1.16
CA LEU A 65 7.20 -4.37 -1.06
C LEU A 65 8.57 -4.77 -0.49
N SER A 66 8.66 -5.89 0.19
CA SER A 66 9.91 -6.35 0.84
C SER A 66 10.59 -7.50 0.13
N SER A 67 9.88 -8.28 -0.67
CA SER A 67 10.41 -9.53 -1.23
C SER A 67 11.25 -9.35 -2.50
N GLY A 68 11.03 -8.29 -3.26
CA GLY A 68 11.70 -8.09 -4.54
C GLY A 68 11.36 -9.14 -5.60
N LYS A 69 10.23 -9.83 -5.48
CA LYS A 69 9.79 -10.83 -6.46
C LYS A 69 9.62 -10.22 -7.84
N ASN A 70 9.86 -11.02 -8.88
CA ASN A 70 9.63 -10.60 -10.24
C ASN A 70 8.16 -10.27 -10.48
N VAL A 71 7.93 -9.19 -11.20
CA VAL A 71 6.61 -8.77 -11.69
C VAL A 71 6.62 -8.73 -13.20
N LYS A 72 5.48 -9.06 -13.80
CA LYS A 72 5.31 -9.08 -15.23
C LYS A 72 4.72 -7.77 -15.72
N PHE A 73 5.41 -7.16 -16.67
CA PHE A 73 4.95 -5.93 -17.34
C PHE A 73 3.96 -6.26 -18.47
N ALA A 74 3.26 -5.23 -18.94
CA ALA A 74 2.25 -5.37 -20.01
C ALA A 74 2.82 -5.93 -21.32
N ASP A 75 4.10 -5.66 -21.63
CA ASP A 75 4.81 -6.17 -22.80
C ASP A 75 5.30 -7.62 -22.66
N GLY A 76 5.10 -8.22 -21.49
CA GLY A 76 5.48 -9.60 -21.20
C GLY A 76 6.85 -9.78 -20.55
N HIS A 77 7.69 -8.74 -20.51
CA HIS A 77 8.96 -8.85 -19.81
C HIS A 77 8.77 -8.84 -18.28
N GLU A 78 9.74 -9.40 -17.58
CA GLU A 78 9.73 -9.46 -16.12
C GLU A 78 10.92 -8.71 -15.55
N GLU A 79 10.67 -8.01 -14.43
CA GLU A 79 11.71 -7.36 -13.63
C GLU A 79 11.43 -7.61 -12.15
N ALA A 80 12.48 -7.59 -11.34
CA ALA A 80 12.33 -7.61 -9.89
C ALA A 80 11.60 -6.34 -9.44
N HIS A 81 10.55 -6.51 -8.64
CA HIS A 81 9.90 -5.37 -8.03
C HIS A 81 10.83 -4.68 -7.04
N LYS A 82 10.85 -3.36 -7.08
CA LYS A 82 11.71 -2.58 -6.20
C LYS A 82 11.36 -2.86 -4.74
N ILE A 83 12.39 -3.09 -3.92
CA ILE A 83 12.22 -3.25 -2.48
C ILE A 83 12.09 -1.87 -1.85
N LEU A 84 11.05 -1.69 -1.05
CA LEU A 84 10.82 -0.45 -0.33
C LEU A 84 11.93 -0.23 0.71
N LYS A 85 12.57 0.92 0.64
CA LYS A 85 13.55 1.35 1.63
C LYS A 85 12.88 2.29 2.61
N THR A 86 12.84 1.89 3.85
CA THR A 86 12.37 2.72 4.98
C THR A 86 13.04 2.23 6.26
N GLU A 87 13.31 3.14 7.16
CA GLU A 87 13.91 2.83 8.46
C GLU A 87 12.86 2.38 9.48
N ASP A 88 11.60 2.78 9.29
CA ASP A 88 10.52 2.51 10.22
C ASP A 88 9.43 1.64 9.56
N PRO A 89 9.17 0.43 10.10
CA PRO A 89 8.10 -0.43 9.60
C PRO A 89 6.70 0.24 9.62
N LYS A 90 6.49 1.21 10.50
CA LYS A 90 5.22 1.95 10.56
C LYS A 90 5.00 2.79 9.31
N ASP A 91 6.08 3.30 8.71
CA ASP A 91 5.99 4.09 7.49
C ASP A 91 5.60 3.21 6.30
N ALA A 92 6.13 1.99 6.23
CA ALA A 92 5.74 1.01 5.22
C ALA A 92 4.25 0.65 5.35
N LYS A 93 3.78 0.41 6.56
CA LYS A 93 2.38 0.12 6.84
C LYS A 93 1.48 1.30 6.47
N ASN A 94 1.88 2.51 6.79
CA ASN A 94 1.15 3.72 6.43
C ASN A 94 1.02 3.86 4.91
N LEU A 95 2.08 3.57 4.15
CA LEU A 95 2.03 3.59 2.68
C LEU A 95 1.03 2.55 2.15
N VAL A 96 1.08 1.33 2.67
CA VAL A 96 0.15 0.26 2.28
C VAL A 96 -1.30 0.64 2.59
N GLU A 97 -1.55 1.17 3.77
CA GLU A 97 -2.89 1.63 4.17
C GLU A 97 -3.38 2.78 3.28
N PHE A 98 -2.48 3.68 2.90
CA PHE A 98 -2.79 4.74 1.93
C PHE A 98 -3.21 4.14 0.57
N ILE A 99 -2.44 3.21 0.04
CA ILE A 99 -2.77 2.53 -1.23
C ILE A 99 -4.15 1.87 -1.15
N LEU A 100 -4.43 1.18 -0.06
CA LEU A 100 -5.70 0.48 0.14
C LEU A 100 -6.88 1.42 0.40
N SER A 101 -6.63 2.68 0.69
CA SER A 101 -7.66 3.71 0.90
C SER A 101 -8.18 4.35 -0.40
N LEU A 102 -7.51 4.11 -1.50
CA LEU A 102 -7.82 4.72 -2.81
C LEU A 102 -9.01 4.09 -3.52
#